data_e5c28e61a2f9e6bf2d23c87b57b7ca2d
#
_entry.id   e5c28e61a2f9e6bf2d23c87b57b7ca2d
#
_cell.length_a   1.000
_cell.length_b   1.000
_cell.length_c   1.000
_cell.angle_alpha   90.00
_cell.angle_beta   90.00
_cell.angle_gamma   90.00
#
_symmetry.space_group_name_H-M   'P 1'
#
loop_
_entity.id
_entity.type
_entity.pdbx_description
1 polymer ?
#
loop_
_entity_poly.entity_id
_entity_poly.type
_entity_poly.pdbx_seq_one_letter_code
_entity_poly.pdbx_strand_id
1 'polypeptide(L)'
;MKTRLATTLIASGLAALAGAGTAAAAGFRLASADIPADSTIGATHVFNSWGCTGGNVSPRLEWSGAPEGTQSFALTVYDPDAPTGSGFWHWVVVNIPATATGLERGAGTRDGQSLPSGSVQVPTDFGVPGYGGPCPPVGDTPHRYIFTLHALKTPRLDLPEHATAAVAGFMIHFNVIGKSSFTATFGR
;
A
#
# COMPACT_ATOMS: atom_id res chain seq x y z
N MET A 1 23.53 -80.62 32.36
CA MET A 1 23.56 -79.14 32.54
C MET A 1 23.37 -78.51 31.17
N LYS A 2 22.20 -77.87 30.92
CA LYS A 2 21.89 -77.22 29.65
C LYS A 2 21.79 -75.72 29.91
N THR A 3 22.78 -75.00 29.43
CA THR A 3 22.86 -73.52 29.53
C THR A 3 22.01 -72.89 28.40
N ARG A 4 21.04 -72.11 28.78
CA ARG A 4 20.22 -71.31 27.80
C ARG A 4 20.84 -69.91 27.66
N LEU A 5 21.26 -69.55 26.45
CA LEU A 5 21.61 -68.17 26.11
C LEU A 5 20.31 -67.37 25.88
N ALA A 6 20.20 -66.28 26.59
CA ALA A 6 19.15 -65.28 26.34
C ALA A 6 19.66 -64.24 25.38
N THR A 7 18.96 -64.05 24.22
CA THR A 7 19.27 -63.05 23.22
C THR A 7 18.42 -61.80 23.52
N THR A 8 19.07 -60.71 23.87
CA THR A 8 18.43 -59.44 24.11
C THR A 8 18.34 -58.66 22.78
N LEU A 9 17.12 -58.40 22.32
CA LEU A 9 16.85 -57.55 21.16
C LEU A 9 16.82 -56.11 21.63
N ILE A 10 17.75 -55.27 21.13
CA ILE A 10 17.76 -53.82 21.32
C ILE A 10 16.94 -53.21 20.18
N ALA A 11 15.76 -52.66 20.50
CA ALA A 11 14.96 -51.89 19.56
C ALA A 11 15.46 -50.43 19.51
N SER A 12 16.12 -50.07 18.41
CA SER A 12 16.55 -48.69 18.16
C SER A 12 15.35 -47.86 17.65
N GLY A 13 14.76 -47.03 18.52
CA GLY A 13 13.73 -46.07 18.15
C GLY A 13 14.34 -44.88 17.42
N LEU A 14 13.98 -44.71 16.14
CA LEU A 14 14.34 -43.56 15.33
C LEU A 14 13.34 -42.42 15.67
N ALA A 15 13.78 -41.42 16.45
CA ALA A 15 13.01 -40.21 16.71
C ALA A 15 13.12 -39.27 15.49
N ALA A 16 12.04 -39.11 14.75
CA ALA A 16 11.94 -38.14 13.69
C ALA A 16 11.78 -36.73 14.31
N LEU A 17 12.82 -35.91 14.25
CA LEU A 17 12.75 -34.48 14.54
C LEU A 17 11.95 -33.81 13.40
N ALA A 18 10.70 -33.47 13.68
CA ALA A 18 9.94 -32.54 12.83
C ALA A 18 10.56 -31.15 12.96
N GLY A 19 11.34 -30.74 11.98
CA GLY A 19 11.86 -29.38 11.88
C GLY A 19 10.70 -28.41 11.65
N ALA A 20 10.31 -27.65 12.66
CA ALA A 20 9.46 -26.49 12.51
C ALA A 20 10.25 -25.45 11.71
N GLY A 21 10.02 -25.42 10.40
CA GLY A 21 10.49 -24.34 9.54
C GLY A 21 9.91 -23.03 10.03
N THR A 22 10.73 -22.13 10.57
CA THR A 22 10.36 -20.75 10.82
C THR A 22 10.07 -20.13 9.47
N ALA A 23 8.79 -19.95 9.12
CA ALA A 23 8.41 -19.08 8.01
C ALA A 23 8.97 -17.70 8.35
N ALA A 24 9.94 -17.23 7.55
CA ALA A 24 10.39 -15.85 7.64
C ALA A 24 9.15 -14.96 7.50
N ALA A 25 8.92 -14.07 8.47
CA ALA A 25 7.82 -13.12 8.42
C ALA A 25 7.96 -12.34 7.11
N ALA A 26 7.03 -12.53 6.20
CA ALA A 26 7.00 -11.77 4.96
C ALA A 26 6.95 -10.28 5.35
N GLY A 27 7.95 -9.50 4.93
CA GLY A 27 8.04 -8.07 5.26
C GLY A 27 6.78 -7.32 4.82
N PHE A 28 6.57 -6.13 5.37
CA PHE A 28 5.45 -5.26 4.99
C PHE A 28 5.48 -4.98 3.48
N ARG A 29 4.42 -5.31 2.79
CA ARG A 29 4.36 -5.27 1.33
C ARG A 29 3.06 -4.64 0.85
N LEU A 30 3.18 -3.68 -0.07
CA LEU A 30 2.10 -3.12 -0.88
C LEU A 30 2.27 -3.59 -2.32
N ALA A 31 1.18 -3.97 -2.98
CA ALA A 31 1.17 -4.36 -4.38
C ALA A 31 -0.14 -3.96 -5.07
N SER A 32 -0.13 -3.95 -6.39
CA SER A 32 -1.31 -3.79 -7.23
C SER A 32 -1.24 -4.79 -8.40
N ALA A 33 -2.32 -5.51 -8.64
CA ALA A 33 -2.46 -6.32 -9.84
C ALA A 33 -2.79 -5.46 -11.07
N ASP A 34 -3.38 -4.28 -10.86
CA ASP A 34 -3.76 -3.34 -11.93
C ASP A 34 -2.57 -2.53 -12.45
N ILE A 35 -1.64 -2.21 -11.54
CA ILE A 35 -0.43 -1.41 -11.81
C ILE A 35 0.76 -2.14 -11.17
N PRO A 36 1.38 -3.11 -11.85
CA PRO A 36 2.59 -3.76 -11.35
C PRO A 36 3.71 -2.74 -11.09
N ALA A 37 4.57 -3.02 -10.10
CA ALA A 37 5.75 -2.21 -9.84
C ALA A 37 6.60 -2.07 -11.12
N ASP A 38 7.20 -0.89 -11.30
CA ASP A 38 8.07 -0.53 -12.43
C ASP A 38 7.39 -0.62 -13.82
N SER A 39 6.05 -0.70 -13.86
CA SER A 39 5.28 -0.72 -15.11
C SER A 39 4.84 0.68 -15.54
N THR A 40 4.32 0.77 -16.77
CA THR A 40 3.60 1.95 -17.26
C THR A 40 2.14 1.87 -16.84
N ILE A 41 1.60 2.98 -16.30
CA ILE A 41 0.20 3.06 -15.88
C ILE A 41 -0.73 3.02 -17.11
N GLY A 42 -1.67 2.07 -17.09
CA GLY A 42 -2.62 1.89 -18.20
C GLY A 42 -3.74 2.93 -18.23
N ALA A 43 -4.36 3.11 -19.40
CA ALA A 43 -5.38 4.13 -19.68
C ALA A 43 -6.56 4.12 -18.69
N THR A 44 -6.93 2.98 -18.11
CA THR A 44 -7.98 2.87 -17.09
C THR A 44 -7.73 3.79 -15.90
N HIS A 45 -6.46 3.97 -15.53
CA HIS A 45 -6.03 4.71 -14.34
C HIS A 45 -5.54 6.12 -14.64
N VAL A 46 -5.40 6.49 -15.91
CA VAL A 46 -4.99 7.82 -16.37
C VAL A 46 -6.12 8.83 -16.14
N PHE A 47 -5.77 10.07 -15.86
CA PHE A 47 -6.72 11.16 -15.62
C PHE A 47 -7.67 11.38 -16.83
N ASN A 48 -8.85 11.90 -16.59
CA ASN A 48 -9.90 12.10 -17.60
C ASN A 48 -10.19 13.58 -17.89
N SER A 49 -9.25 14.46 -17.58
CA SER A 49 -9.34 15.90 -17.82
C SER A 49 -7.97 16.47 -18.16
N TRP A 50 -7.83 17.80 -18.31
CA TRP A 50 -6.59 18.52 -18.64
C TRP A 50 -5.90 18.01 -19.91
N GLY A 51 -6.70 17.58 -20.90
CA GLY A 51 -6.21 17.01 -22.15
C GLY A 51 -5.82 15.53 -22.07
N CYS A 52 -6.05 14.88 -20.94
CA CYS A 52 -5.98 13.42 -20.79
C CYS A 52 -7.38 12.81 -20.93
N THR A 53 -7.46 11.60 -21.50
CA THR A 53 -8.70 10.89 -21.83
C THR A 53 -8.76 9.50 -21.21
N GLY A 54 -8.19 9.33 -20.03
CA GLY A 54 -8.20 8.06 -19.31
C GLY A 54 -9.52 7.77 -18.60
N GLY A 55 -9.56 6.63 -17.90
CA GLY A 55 -10.72 6.22 -17.10
C GLY A 55 -10.79 6.89 -15.72
N ASN A 56 -9.69 7.41 -15.22
CA ASN A 56 -9.54 7.98 -13.86
C ASN A 56 -10.02 7.05 -12.73
N VAL A 57 -9.87 5.74 -12.92
CA VAL A 57 -10.26 4.73 -11.94
C VAL A 57 -9.07 4.43 -11.04
N SER A 58 -9.22 4.52 -9.71
CA SER A 58 -8.16 4.13 -8.78
C SER A 58 -7.84 2.64 -8.92
N PRO A 59 -6.57 2.22 -8.82
CA PRO A 59 -6.20 0.81 -8.93
C PRO A 59 -6.63 0.03 -7.68
N ARG A 60 -6.80 -1.29 -7.84
CA ARG A 60 -6.84 -2.21 -6.73
C ARG A 60 -5.48 -2.26 -6.05
N LEU A 61 -5.48 -2.12 -4.73
CA LEU A 61 -4.28 -2.19 -3.91
C LEU A 61 -4.46 -3.30 -2.86
N GLU A 62 -3.40 -4.06 -2.61
CA GLU A 62 -3.37 -5.14 -1.63
C GLU A 62 -2.10 -5.03 -0.78
N TRP A 63 -2.21 -5.39 0.51
CA TRP A 63 -1.05 -5.39 1.40
C TRP A 63 -1.09 -6.49 2.43
N SER A 64 0.10 -6.82 2.93
CA SER A 64 0.31 -7.85 3.94
C SER A 64 1.55 -7.55 4.78
N GLY A 65 1.72 -8.27 5.88
CA GLY A 65 2.93 -8.20 6.70
C GLY A 65 3.12 -6.87 7.42
N ALA A 66 2.02 -6.19 7.77
CA ALA A 66 2.07 -4.95 8.55
C ALA A 66 2.88 -5.15 9.85
N PRO A 67 3.68 -4.15 10.28
CA PRO A 67 4.42 -4.22 11.54
C PRO A 67 3.51 -4.45 12.74
N GLU A 68 4.02 -5.13 13.75
CA GLU A 68 3.36 -5.23 15.04
C GLU A 68 3.11 -3.82 15.61
N GLY A 69 1.98 -3.62 16.27
CA GLY A 69 1.58 -2.31 16.79
C GLY A 69 0.90 -1.41 15.76
N THR A 70 0.64 -1.89 14.53
CA THR A 70 -0.16 -1.14 13.55
C THR A 70 -1.60 -1.02 14.03
N GLN A 71 -2.07 0.23 14.16
CA GLN A 71 -3.43 0.56 14.59
C GLN A 71 -4.30 1.13 13.46
N SER A 72 -3.69 1.70 12.43
CA SER A 72 -4.35 2.15 11.21
C SER A 72 -3.34 2.23 10.06
N PHE A 73 -3.85 2.47 8.83
CA PHE A 73 -3.01 2.77 7.68
C PHE A 73 -3.34 4.13 7.09
N ALA A 74 -2.37 4.68 6.35
CA ALA A 74 -2.57 5.76 5.40
C ALA A 74 -1.97 5.37 4.05
N LEU A 75 -2.64 5.77 2.96
CA LEU A 75 -2.17 5.61 1.59
C LEU A 75 -1.87 6.97 1.00
N THR A 76 -0.75 7.07 0.29
CA THR A 76 -0.41 8.26 -0.50
C THR A 76 0.02 7.85 -1.91
N VAL A 77 -0.42 8.63 -2.91
CA VAL A 77 0.08 8.55 -4.30
C VAL A 77 0.63 9.91 -4.67
N TYR A 78 1.91 9.94 -5.03
CA TYR A 78 2.67 11.17 -5.20
C TYR A 78 3.54 11.12 -6.46
N ASP A 79 3.52 12.21 -7.23
CA ASP A 79 4.37 12.46 -8.39
C ASP A 79 5.46 13.48 -8.00
N PRO A 80 6.73 13.05 -7.81
CA PRO A 80 7.83 13.96 -7.49
C PRO A 80 8.34 14.76 -8.69
N ASP A 81 7.96 14.36 -9.90
CA ASP A 81 8.51 14.91 -11.15
C ASP A 81 7.62 16.02 -11.73
N ALA A 82 6.42 16.24 -11.16
CA ALA A 82 5.51 17.28 -11.60
C ALA A 82 6.16 18.68 -11.47
N PRO A 83 6.07 19.54 -12.50
CA PRO A 83 6.77 20.85 -12.55
C PRO A 83 6.07 21.92 -11.70
N THR A 84 5.76 21.62 -10.45
CA THR A 84 5.04 22.51 -9.51
C THR A 84 5.97 23.10 -8.44
N GLY A 85 7.25 22.69 -8.41
CA GLY A 85 8.20 23.04 -7.36
C GLY A 85 8.07 22.23 -6.06
N SER A 86 6.99 21.45 -5.90
CA SER A 86 6.75 20.59 -4.72
C SER A 86 6.23 19.20 -5.09
N GLY A 87 6.29 18.80 -6.37
CA GLY A 87 5.65 17.60 -6.87
C GLY A 87 4.11 17.72 -6.86
N PHE A 88 3.39 16.59 -6.96
CA PHE A 88 1.94 16.60 -7.05
C PHE A 88 1.32 15.39 -6.33
N TRP A 89 0.34 15.63 -5.46
CA TRP A 89 -0.39 14.61 -4.75
C TRP A 89 -1.60 14.15 -5.56
N HIS A 90 -1.65 12.87 -5.86
CA HIS A 90 -2.69 12.25 -6.70
C HIS A 90 -3.79 11.57 -5.90
N TRP A 91 -3.46 11.04 -4.71
CA TRP A 91 -4.42 10.40 -3.81
C TRP A 91 -3.87 10.35 -2.40
N VAL A 92 -4.68 10.73 -1.41
CA VAL A 92 -4.33 10.65 0.01
C VAL A 92 -5.52 10.13 0.79
N VAL A 93 -5.35 8.98 1.43
CA VAL A 93 -6.36 8.35 2.31
C VAL A 93 -5.72 8.12 3.67
N VAL A 94 -6.38 8.55 4.72
CA VAL A 94 -5.95 8.31 6.11
C VAL A 94 -7.02 7.54 6.88
N ASN A 95 -6.68 7.07 8.08
CA ASN A 95 -7.61 6.38 8.98
C ASN A 95 -8.18 5.08 8.36
N ILE A 96 -7.41 4.42 7.49
CA ILE A 96 -7.77 3.10 6.98
C ILE A 96 -7.64 2.12 8.15
N PRO A 97 -8.68 1.35 8.50
CA PRO A 97 -8.64 0.44 9.65
C PRO A 97 -7.49 -0.58 9.56
N ALA A 98 -6.89 -0.95 10.70
CA ALA A 98 -5.83 -1.97 10.74
C ALA A 98 -6.28 -3.35 10.23
N THR A 99 -7.58 -3.62 10.20
CA THR A 99 -8.16 -4.86 9.66
C THR A 99 -8.24 -4.90 8.14
N ALA A 100 -8.04 -3.76 7.47
CA ALA A 100 -8.06 -3.70 6.01
C ALA A 100 -6.78 -4.33 5.44
N THR A 101 -6.94 -5.10 4.36
CA THR A 101 -5.85 -5.75 3.63
C THR A 101 -5.75 -5.25 2.18
N GLY A 102 -6.55 -4.27 1.79
CA GLY A 102 -6.57 -3.70 0.45
C GLY A 102 -7.59 -2.59 0.27
N LEU A 103 -7.55 -1.97 -0.89
CA LEU A 103 -8.57 -1.09 -1.44
C LEU A 103 -9.00 -1.64 -2.79
N GLU A 104 -10.31 -1.71 -3.01
CA GLU A 104 -10.86 -2.21 -4.28
C GLU A 104 -10.59 -1.22 -5.43
N ARG A 105 -10.59 -1.74 -6.65
CA ARG A 105 -10.53 -0.92 -7.86
C ARG A 105 -11.70 0.06 -7.87
N GLY A 106 -11.43 1.35 -8.12
CA GLY A 106 -12.43 2.40 -8.12
C GLY A 106 -12.82 2.92 -6.72
N ALA A 107 -12.19 2.44 -5.63
CA ALA A 107 -12.49 2.95 -4.28
C ALA A 107 -12.16 4.44 -4.09
N GLY A 108 -11.32 5.01 -4.94
CA GLY A 108 -10.90 6.40 -4.88
C GLY A 108 -11.89 7.40 -5.48
N THR A 109 -13.19 7.11 -5.52
CA THR A 109 -14.22 8.11 -5.90
C THR A 109 -14.23 9.28 -4.92
N ARG A 110 -14.66 10.47 -5.36
CA ARG A 110 -14.63 11.69 -4.51
C ARG A 110 -15.41 11.55 -3.21
N ASP A 111 -16.51 10.80 -3.23
CA ASP A 111 -17.36 10.55 -2.07
C ASP A 111 -16.80 9.51 -1.12
N GLY A 112 -15.81 8.71 -1.56
CA GLY A 112 -15.14 7.71 -0.76
C GLY A 112 -16.03 6.57 -0.25
N GLN A 113 -17.22 6.36 -0.82
CA GLN A 113 -18.20 5.37 -0.32
C GLN A 113 -17.70 3.93 -0.39
N SER A 114 -16.76 3.63 -1.28
CA SER A 114 -16.17 2.29 -1.43
C SER A 114 -14.90 2.08 -0.60
N LEU A 115 -14.50 3.05 0.22
CA LEU A 115 -13.39 2.90 1.15
C LEU A 115 -13.81 2.13 2.41
N PRO A 116 -12.89 1.44 3.09
CA PRO A 116 -13.16 0.86 4.40
C PRO A 116 -13.74 1.89 5.37
N SER A 117 -14.74 1.50 6.16
CA SER A 117 -15.42 2.39 7.10
C SER A 117 -14.44 3.11 8.03
N GLY A 118 -14.61 4.41 8.21
CA GLY A 118 -13.73 5.26 9.01
C GLY A 118 -12.58 5.89 8.24
N SER A 119 -12.30 5.44 7.00
CA SER A 119 -11.30 6.06 6.14
C SER A 119 -11.72 7.48 5.72
N VAL A 120 -10.75 8.36 5.57
CA VAL A 120 -10.96 9.76 5.16
C VAL A 120 -10.05 10.08 3.98
N GLN A 121 -10.63 10.59 2.91
CA GLN A 121 -9.85 11.15 1.80
C GLN A 121 -9.55 12.63 2.06
N VAL A 122 -8.28 12.98 1.86
CA VAL A 122 -7.81 14.37 1.99
C VAL A 122 -7.81 15.00 0.59
N PRO A 123 -8.18 16.30 0.47
CA PRO A 123 -8.01 17.02 -0.78
C PRO A 123 -6.57 16.92 -1.30
N THR A 124 -6.45 16.61 -2.58
CA THR A 124 -5.18 16.50 -3.30
C THR A 124 -4.86 17.80 -4.03
N ASP A 125 -3.77 17.84 -4.79
CA ASP A 125 -3.43 19.03 -5.59
C ASP A 125 -4.39 19.27 -6.78
N PHE A 126 -5.31 18.34 -7.04
CA PHE A 126 -6.49 18.60 -7.89
C PHE A 126 -7.54 19.50 -7.22
N GLY A 127 -7.35 19.90 -5.95
CA GLY A 127 -8.28 20.74 -5.18
C GLY A 127 -9.49 20.00 -4.61
N VAL A 128 -9.57 18.68 -4.76
CA VAL A 128 -10.67 17.82 -4.31
C VAL A 128 -10.15 16.52 -3.74
N PRO A 129 -10.92 15.85 -2.85
CA PRO A 129 -10.59 14.50 -2.41
C PRO A 129 -10.79 13.48 -3.53
N GLY A 130 -10.19 12.32 -3.39
CA GLY A 130 -10.29 11.20 -4.33
C GLY A 130 -9.01 10.98 -5.14
N TYR A 131 -9.06 9.95 -5.97
CA TYR A 131 -7.98 9.60 -6.87
C TYR A 131 -8.03 10.48 -8.13
N GLY A 132 -6.90 11.11 -8.45
CA GLY A 132 -6.64 11.74 -9.74
C GLY A 132 -5.50 11.00 -10.44
N GLY A 133 -5.78 10.46 -11.62
CA GLY A 133 -4.79 9.71 -12.38
C GLY A 133 -3.66 10.57 -12.96
N PRO A 134 -2.63 9.94 -13.53
CA PRO A 134 -1.55 10.61 -14.24
C PRO A 134 -2.04 11.48 -15.39
N CYS A 135 -1.46 12.68 -15.53
CA CYS A 135 -1.62 13.53 -16.71
C CYS A 135 -0.44 14.53 -16.81
N PRO A 136 0.79 14.05 -17.03
CA PRO A 136 1.96 14.94 -17.12
C PRO A 136 1.86 15.84 -18.36
N PRO A 137 2.63 16.92 -18.47
CA PRO A 137 2.72 17.73 -19.69
C PRO A 137 3.16 16.90 -20.89
N VAL A 138 2.68 17.26 -22.08
CA VAL A 138 3.07 16.60 -23.33
C VAL A 138 4.56 16.85 -23.61
N GLY A 139 5.30 15.76 -23.86
CA GLY A 139 6.72 15.84 -24.19
C GLY A 139 7.66 15.80 -22.98
N ASP A 140 7.14 15.81 -21.78
CA ASP A 140 7.97 15.55 -20.59
C ASP A 140 8.46 14.10 -20.59
N THR A 141 9.60 13.87 -19.93
CA THR A 141 10.02 12.51 -19.61
C THR A 141 8.94 11.84 -18.76
N PRO A 142 8.71 10.52 -18.87
CA PRO A 142 7.71 9.85 -18.06
C PRO A 142 7.90 10.15 -16.57
N HIS A 143 6.83 10.64 -15.92
CA HIS A 143 6.81 10.91 -14.48
C HIS A 143 6.68 9.63 -13.69
N ARG A 144 7.18 9.64 -12.46
CA ARG A 144 7.05 8.56 -11.47
C ARG A 144 5.82 8.80 -10.60
N TYR A 145 5.04 7.77 -10.40
CA TYR A 145 3.91 7.77 -9.47
C TYR A 145 4.21 6.79 -8.35
N ILE A 146 4.48 7.33 -7.17
CA ILE A 146 4.91 6.57 -5.99
C ILE A 146 3.69 6.28 -5.13
N PHE A 147 3.28 5.03 -5.07
CA PHE A 147 2.24 4.53 -4.18
C PHE A 147 2.90 4.10 -2.87
N THR A 148 2.51 4.71 -1.76
CA THR A 148 3.07 4.39 -0.44
C THR A 148 1.97 4.10 0.56
N LEU A 149 2.03 2.93 1.18
CA LEU A 149 1.23 2.57 2.33
C LEU A 149 2.05 2.77 3.60
N HIS A 150 1.49 3.50 4.55
CA HIS A 150 2.08 3.81 5.85
C HIS A 150 1.32 3.05 6.93
N ALA A 151 2.00 2.23 7.72
CA ALA A 151 1.47 1.63 8.93
C ALA A 151 1.65 2.62 10.09
N LEU A 152 0.58 2.90 10.83
CA LEU A 152 0.56 3.93 11.86
C LEU A 152 0.35 3.33 13.25
N LYS A 153 1.01 3.91 14.26
CA LYS A 153 0.88 3.55 15.69
C LYS A 153 -0.35 4.15 16.38
N THR A 154 -1.18 4.90 15.65
CA THR A 154 -2.41 5.51 16.15
C THR A 154 -3.62 4.96 15.40
N PRO A 155 -4.78 4.73 16.06
CA PRO A 155 -5.98 4.28 15.37
C PRO A 155 -6.59 5.37 14.48
N ARG A 156 -6.25 6.64 14.74
CA ARG A 156 -6.79 7.79 14.03
C ARG A 156 -5.77 8.94 13.98
N LEU A 157 -5.69 9.59 12.83
CA LEU A 157 -5.10 10.90 12.67
C LEU A 157 -6.23 11.94 12.72
N ASP A 158 -6.20 12.81 13.70
CA ASP A 158 -7.13 13.92 13.82
C ASP A 158 -6.60 15.10 12.99
N LEU A 159 -6.98 15.10 11.72
CA LEU A 159 -6.58 16.15 10.79
C LEU A 159 -7.37 17.43 11.08
N PRO A 160 -6.73 18.63 10.98
CA PRO A 160 -7.45 19.89 11.06
C PRO A 160 -8.46 20.01 9.90
N GLU A 161 -9.47 20.84 10.11
CA GLU A 161 -10.39 21.19 9.04
C GLU A 161 -9.63 21.78 7.85
N HIS A 162 -9.98 21.39 6.64
CA HIS A 162 -9.29 21.78 5.40
C HIS A 162 -7.81 21.35 5.32
N ALA A 163 -7.42 20.27 6.01
CA ALA A 163 -6.07 19.72 5.88
C ALA A 163 -5.72 19.44 4.41
N THR A 164 -4.55 19.89 4.00
CA THR A 164 -3.97 19.55 2.69
C THR A 164 -3.25 18.21 2.73
N ALA A 165 -2.93 17.67 1.55
CA ALA A 165 -2.09 16.47 1.45
C ALA A 165 -0.74 16.62 2.18
N ALA A 166 -0.14 17.82 2.14
CA ALA A 166 1.10 18.11 2.86
C ALA A 166 0.92 18.06 4.38
N VAL A 167 -0.19 18.59 4.91
CA VAL A 167 -0.52 18.50 6.34
C VAL A 167 -0.75 17.05 6.76
N ALA A 168 -1.48 16.27 5.95
CA ALA A 168 -1.66 14.84 6.20
C ALA A 168 -0.31 14.11 6.21
N GLY A 169 0.58 14.40 5.25
CA GLY A 169 1.94 13.85 5.20
C GLY A 169 2.76 14.16 6.45
N PHE A 170 2.66 15.39 6.98
CA PHE A 170 3.29 15.78 8.23
C PHE A 170 2.75 14.95 9.41
N MET A 171 1.44 14.81 9.55
CA MET A 171 0.82 14.01 10.62
C MET A 171 1.17 12.52 10.52
N ILE A 172 1.22 11.97 9.29
CA ILE A 172 1.66 10.61 9.03
C ILE A 172 3.10 10.42 9.52
N HIS A 173 4.00 11.38 9.24
CA HIS A 173 5.42 11.28 9.58
C HIS A 173 5.65 11.00 11.09
N PHE A 174 4.91 11.61 11.97
CA PHE A 174 5.06 11.42 13.43
C PHE A 174 4.43 10.13 13.96
N ASN A 175 3.61 9.46 13.16
CA ASN A 175 2.86 8.28 13.59
C ASN A 175 3.26 7.00 12.85
N VAL A 176 4.09 7.08 11.81
CA VAL A 176 4.48 5.93 11.00
C VAL A 176 5.45 5.02 11.74
N ILE A 177 5.17 3.71 11.71
CA ILE A 177 6.03 2.64 12.23
C ILE A 177 6.54 1.70 11.14
N GLY A 178 6.02 1.81 9.92
CA GLY A 178 6.48 1.07 8.77
C GLY A 178 5.92 1.63 7.47
N LYS A 179 6.63 1.41 6.39
CA LYS A 179 6.23 1.83 5.03
C LYS A 179 6.47 0.72 4.04
N SER A 180 5.58 0.63 3.05
CA SER A 180 5.80 -0.17 1.86
C SER A 180 5.39 0.65 0.65
N SER A 181 6.18 0.62 -0.42
CA SER A 181 5.89 1.39 -1.62
C SER A 181 6.27 0.65 -2.89
N PHE A 182 5.59 1.01 -3.97
CA PHE A 182 6.02 0.70 -5.32
C PHE A 182 5.89 1.94 -6.20
N THR A 183 6.60 1.94 -7.31
CA THR A 183 6.59 3.02 -8.29
C THR A 183 6.10 2.49 -9.63
N ALA A 184 5.33 3.30 -10.33
CA ALA A 184 4.98 3.09 -11.73
C ALA A 184 5.18 4.41 -12.49
N THR A 185 5.20 4.37 -13.82
CA THR A 185 5.47 5.56 -14.64
C THR A 185 4.34 5.83 -15.62
N PHE A 186 4.24 7.08 -16.05
CA PHE A 186 3.38 7.46 -17.16
C PHE A 186 3.95 8.72 -17.85
N GLY A 187 3.89 8.75 -19.18
CA GLY A 187 4.25 9.87 -20.03
C GLY A 187 3.34 9.97 -21.25
N ARG A 188 3.31 11.11 -21.94
CA ARG A 188 2.50 11.32 -23.14
C ARG A 188 3.12 12.28 -24.14
#